data_576000260461a32691e4ef600603ae7f
#
_entry.id   576000260461a32691e4ef600603ae7f
#
_cell.length_a   1.000
_cell.length_b   1.000
_cell.length_c   1.000
_cell.angle_alpha   90.00
_cell.angle_beta   90.00
_cell.angle_gamma   90.00
#
_symmetry.space_group_name_H-M   'P 1'
#
loop_
_entity.id
_entity.type
_entity.pdbx_description
1 polymer ?
#
loop_
_entity_poly.entity_id
_entity_poly.type
_entity_poly.pdbx_seq_one_letter_code
_entity_poly.pdbx_strand_id
1 'polypeptide(L)'
;VAGATAAGYASAAKPHNVVSTFTATPAAVAQAAELSNNQIDTNAALAVARRAGVQRSSALTQRQKIAADAKAAALSRAREVAAQRAAREQARQGILARAQSDPRAVGRLLVFDDGWAEGQFGCLDSLWTKESGWRWNAANSSSGAYGIAQSLPGSKMASVAGDWSTNPITQIKWGLAYISGRYGTPCSAWGHSQAFNWY
;
A
#
# COMPACT_ATOMS: atom_id res chain seq x y z
N VAL A 1 27.78 -3.74 86.99
CA VAL A 1 27.88 -3.01 88.25
C VAL A 1 26.79 -1.98 88.24
N ALA A 2 25.68 -2.25 88.83
CA ALA A 2 25.22 -1.96 90.16
C ALA A 2 24.83 -0.49 90.36
N GLY A 3 23.64 -0.29 90.78
CA GLY A 3 23.21 0.66 91.73
C GLY A 3 21.85 1.33 91.31
N ALA A 4 20.80 0.81 91.75
CA ALA A 4 20.03 1.02 92.99
C ALA A 4 19.34 2.35 93.08
N THR A 5 18.00 2.25 92.98
CA THR A 5 16.94 2.70 93.89
C THR A 5 16.84 4.18 94.19
N ALA A 6 15.67 4.76 93.94
CA ALA A 6 14.84 5.41 94.96
C ALA A 6 13.40 5.58 94.52
N ALA A 7 12.50 5.01 95.29
CA ALA A 7 11.05 5.20 95.13
C ALA A 7 10.66 6.59 95.71
N GLY A 8 9.92 7.34 94.90
CA GLY A 8 9.24 8.54 95.31
C GLY A 8 7.74 8.35 95.15
N TYR A 9 7.00 8.13 96.20
CA TYR A 9 5.55 8.15 96.25
C TYR A 9 5.06 9.58 96.04
N ALA A 10 4.50 9.90 94.84
CA ALA A 10 3.77 11.08 94.57
C ALA A 10 2.28 10.78 94.61
N SER A 11 1.62 11.38 95.58
CA SER A 11 0.23 11.31 95.80
C SER A 11 -0.63 11.67 94.60
N ALA A 12 -1.54 10.78 94.20
CA ALA A 12 -2.48 11.00 93.11
C ALA A 12 -3.50 12.04 93.50
N ALA A 13 -3.42 13.22 92.93
CA ALA A 13 -4.48 14.22 92.87
C ALA A 13 -5.57 13.70 91.92
N LYS A 14 -6.80 13.57 92.42
CA LYS A 14 -8.00 13.24 91.61
C LYS A 14 -8.20 14.28 90.54
N PRO A 15 -8.41 13.92 89.25
CA PRO A 15 -8.79 14.90 88.23
C PRO A 15 -10.19 15.41 88.55
N HIS A 16 -10.33 16.71 88.81
CA HIS A 16 -11.60 17.38 88.78
C HIS A 16 -12.04 17.44 87.30
N ASN A 17 -13.03 16.59 86.99
CA ASN A 17 -13.77 16.71 85.75
C ASN A 17 -14.59 18.05 85.77
N VAL A 18 -14.02 19.10 85.26
CA VAL A 18 -14.75 20.30 84.89
C VAL A 18 -15.43 19.97 83.54
N VAL A 19 -16.64 19.49 83.63
CA VAL A 19 -17.52 19.45 82.46
C VAL A 19 -17.92 20.90 82.15
N SER A 20 -17.15 21.60 81.37
CA SER A 20 -17.60 22.87 80.76
C SER A 20 -18.70 22.53 79.78
N THR A 21 -19.89 22.66 80.14
CA THR A 21 -21.05 22.66 79.26
C THR A 21 -21.01 23.93 78.43
N PHE A 22 -20.33 23.85 77.25
CA PHE A 22 -20.48 24.87 76.22
C PHE A 22 -21.88 24.80 75.64
N THR A 23 -22.79 25.62 76.09
CA THR A 23 -24.06 25.85 75.43
C THR A 23 -23.81 26.77 74.27
N ALA A 24 -23.71 26.18 73.09
CA ALA A 24 -23.58 26.94 71.83
C ALA A 24 -24.86 27.75 71.62
N THR A 25 -24.75 29.04 71.36
CA THR A 25 -25.89 29.90 71.05
C THR A 25 -26.54 29.43 69.72
N PRO A 26 -27.84 29.57 69.53
CA PRO A 26 -28.53 29.19 68.29
C PRO A 26 -27.88 29.78 67.03
N ALA A 27 -27.37 31.00 67.16
CA ALA A 27 -26.61 31.66 66.04
C ALA A 27 -25.29 30.94 65.70
N ALA A 28 -24.54 30.47 66.69
CA ALA A 28 -23.30 29.74 66.47
C ALA A 28 -23.56 28.35 65.85
N VAL A 29 -24.68 27.71 66.21
CA VAL A 29 -25.09 26.41 65.58
C VAL A 29 -25.50 26.62 64.11
N ALA A 30 -26.26 27.69 63.82
CA ALA A 30 -26.67 28.04 62.46
C ALA A 30 -25.45 28.35 61.56
N GLN A 31 -24.48 29.12 62.08
CA GLN A 31 -23.26 29.47 61.35
C GLN A 31 -22.39 28.28 61.11
N ALA A 32 -22.28 27.34 62.04
CA ALA A 32 -21.58 26.09 61.87
C ALA A 32 -22.24 25.16 60.81
N ALA A 33 -23.59 25.15 60.77
CA ALA A 33 -24.36 24.42 59.76
C ALA A 33 -24.19 25.01 58.37
N GLU A 34 -24.16 26.34 58.21
CA GLU A 34 -23.86 26.97 56.90
C GLU A 34 -22.46 26.72 56.43
N LEU A 35 -21.46 26.78 57.31
CA LEU A 35 -20.08 26.43 56.98
C LEU A 35 -19.94 24.97 56.59
N SER A 36 -20.63 24.05 57.26
CA SER A 36 -20.65 22.63 56.93
C SER A 36 -21.31 22.36 55.57
N ASN A 37 -22.44 23.01 55.25
CA ASN A 37 -23.10 22.89 53.97
C ASN A 37 -22.24 23.42 52.83
N ASN A 38 -21.62 24.60 52.99
CA ASN A 38 -20.70 25.16 52.01
C ASN A 38 -19.48 24.22 51.77
N GLN A 39 -19.00 23.54 52.80
CA GLN A 39 -17.88 22.59 52.66
C GLN A 39 -18.31 21.29 51.98
N ILE A 40 -19.53 20.84 52.17
CA ILE A 40 -20.13 19.71 51.47
C ILE A 40 -20.28 20.04 49.98
N ASP A 41 -20.80 21.23 49.66
CA ASP A 41 -20.99 21.68 48.27
C ASP A 41 -19.66 21.85 47.52
N THR A 42 -18.64 22.41 48.18
CA THR A 42 -17.28 22.53 47.57
C THR A 42 -16.64 21.18 47.36
N ASN A 43 -16.79 20.23 48.27
CA ASN A 43 -16.28 18.88 48.12
C ASN A 43 -16.99 18.10 46.97
N ALA A 44 -18.30 18.28 46.85
CA ALA A 44 -19.09 17.74 45.77
C ALA A 44 -18.64 18.30 44.39
N ALA A 45 -18.44 19.61 44.30
CA ALA A 45 -17.96 20.28 43.12
C ALA A 45 -16.54 19.80 42.70
N LEU A 46 -15.64 19.65 43.69
CA LEU A 46 -14.31 19.10 43.47
C LEU A 46 -14.34 17.64 42.99
N ALA A 47 -15.23 16.81 43.52
CA ALA A 47 -15.43 15.43 43.08
C ALA A 47 -15.92 15.35 41.63
N VAL A 48 -16.86 16.20 41.24
CA VAL A 48 -17.34 16.32 39.86
C VAL A 48 -16.22 16.78 38.93
N ALA A 49 -15.45 17.81 39.31
CA ALA A 49 -14.34 18.30 38.54
C ALA A 49 -13.23 17.23 38.32
N ARG A 50 -12.92 16.46 39.37
CA ARG A 50 -11.97 15.34 39.28
C ARG A 50 -12.47 14.24 38.31
N ARG A 51 -13.75 13.86 38.43
CA ARG A 51 -14.35 12.87 37.50
C ARG A 51 -14.33 13.36 36.05
N ALA A 52 -14.69 14.62 35.83
CA ALA A 52 -14.62 15.22 34.51
C ALA A 52 -13.19 15.29 33.97
N GLY A 53 -12.19 15.56 34.81
CA GLY A 53 -10.77 15.52 34.46
C GLY A 53 -10.32 14.13 34.01
N VAL A 54 -10.66 13.08 34.78
CA VAL A 54 -10.36 11.70 34.44
C VAL A 54 -11.03 11.28 33.14
N GLN A 55 -12.30 11.66 32.94
CA GLN A 55 -13.01 11.35 31.68
C GLN A 55 -12.38 12.04 30.48
N ARG A 56 -11.97 13.31 30.62
CA ARG A 56 -11.28 14.04 29.53
C ARG A 56 -9.92 13.38 29.17
N SER A 57 -9.14 13.03 30.19
CA SER A 57 -7.84 12.38 29.96
C SER A 57 -8.00 11.00 29.28
N SER A 58 -8.95 10.18 29.71
CA SER A 58 -9.24 8.90 29.09
C SER A 58 -9.73 9.04 27.64
N ALA A 59 -10.58 10.04 27.38
CA ALA A 59 -11.05 10.34 26.01
C ALA A 59 -9.93 10.81 25.09
N LEU A 60 -8.98 11.60 25.60
CA LEU A 60 -7.79 12.02 24.84
C LEU A 60 -6.89 10.83 24.50
N THR A 61 -6.61 9.98 25.49
CA THR A 61 -5.82 8.76 25.29
C THR A 61 -6.47 7.83 24.26
N GLN A 62 -7.78 7.67 24.35
CA GLN A 62 -8.54 6.86 23.39
C GLN A 62 -8.46 7.43 21.96
N ARG A 63 -8.61 8.75 21.81
CA ARG A 63 -8.47 9.42 20.50
C ARG A 63 -7.06 9.26 19.93
N GLN A 64 -6.03 9.41 20.76
CA GLN A 64 -4.64 9.21 20.36
C GLN A 64 -4.38 7.77 19.88
N LYS A 65 -4.92 6.78 20.59
CA LYS A 65 -4.83 5.38 20.21
C LYS A 65 -5.52 5.12 18.87
N ILE A 66 -6.75 5.60 18.68
CA ILE A 66 -7.49 5.45 17.41
C ILE A 66 -6.71 6.08 16.26
N ALA A 67 -6.13 7.27 16.45
CA ALA A 67 -5.33 7.94 15.43
C ALA A 67 -4.04 7.18 15.11
N ALA A 68 -3.37 6.60 16.11
CA ALA A 68 -2.19 5.78 15.92
C ALA A 68 -2.51 4.49 15.17
N ASP A 69 -3.59 3.81 15.55
CA ASP A 69 -4.06 2.58 14.90
C ASP A 69 -4.47 2.84 13.43
N ALA A 70 -5.18 3.96 13.19
CA ALA A 70 -5.54 4.38 11.83
C ALA A 70 -4.32 4.69 10.96
N LYS A 71 -3.31 5.37 11.53
CA LYS A 71 -2.04 5.64 10.85
C LYS A 71 -1.28 4.34 10.53
N ALA A 72 -1.20 3.42 11.49
CA ALA A 72 -0.57 2.11 11.29
C ALA A 72 -1.27 1.31 10.18
N ALA A 73 -2.60 1.26 10.19
CA ALA A 73 -3.40 0.59 9.16
C ALA A 73 -3.22 1.24 7.77
N ALA A 74 -3.14 2.57 7.69
CA ALA A 74 -2.88 3.27 6.43
C ALA A 74 -1.48 2.95 5.88
N LEU A 75 -0.46 2.90 6.73
CA LEU A 75 0.90 2.52 6.34
C LEU A 75 0.98 1.06 5.88
N SER A 76 0.28 0.15 6.55
CA SER A 76 0.20 -1.26 6.14
C SER A 76 -0.40 -1.39 4.73
N ARG A 77 -1.57 -0.77 4.50
CA ARG A 77 -2.23 -0.77 3.18
C ARG A 77 -1.34 -0.15 2.08
N ALA A 78 -0.64 0.94 2.40
CA ALA A 78 0.28 1.56 1.44
C ALA A 78 1.44 0.63 1.06
N ARG A 79 2.00 -0.10 2.03
CA ARG A 79 3.04 -1.11 1.79
C ARG A 79 2.54 -2.28 0.94
N GLU A 80 1.34 -2.77 1.21
CA GLU A 80 0.72 -3.84 0.42
C GLU A 80 0.50 -3.43 -1.04
N VAL A 81 -0.04 -2.23 -1.26
CA VAL A 81 -0.23 -1.68 -2.62
C VAL A 81 1.10 -1.50 -3.33
N ALA A 82 2.13 -1.00 -2.65
CA ALA A 82 3.47 -0.85 -3.21
C ALA A 82 4.09 -2.21 -3.58
N ALA A 83 3.96 -3.21 -2.70
CA ALA A 83 4.44 -4.57 -2.96
C ALA A 83 3.73 -5.22 -4.16
N GLN A 84 2.40 -5.05 -4.27
CA GLN A 84 1.64 -5.56 -5.42
C GLN A 84 2.06 -4.88 -6.73
N ARG A 85 2.30 -3.56 -6.72
CA ARG A 85 2.80 -2.84 -7.90
C ARG A 85 4.19 -3.33 -8.32
N ALA A 86 5.10 -3.51 -7.36
CA ALA A 86 6.43 -4.04 -7.62
C ALA A 86 6.38 -5.47 -8.20
N ALA A 87 5.54 -6.35 -7.64
CA ALA A 87 5.37 -7.71 -8.14
C ALA A 87 4.81 -7.75 -9.57
N ARG A 88 3.82 -6.89 -9.89
CA ARG A 88 3.28 -6.78 -11.26
C ARG A 88 4.34 -6.28 -12.25
N GLU A 89 5.15 -5.30 -11.85
CA GLU A 89 6.22 -4.78 -12.70
C GLU A 89 7.31 -5.82 -12.94
N GLN A 90 7.71 -6.58 -11.92
CA GLN A 90 8.64 -7.70 -12.07
C GLN A 90 8.09 -8.79 -12.99
N ALA A 91 6.82 -9.13 -12.87
CA ALA A 91 6.17 -10.11 -13.76
C ALA A 91 6.16 -9.60 -15.22
N ARG A 92 5.83 -8.32 -15.43
CA ARG A 92 5.84 -7.68 -16.75
C ARG A 92 7.24 -7.72 -17.39
N GLN A 93 8.27 -7.37 -16.60
CA GLN A 93 9.66 -7.41 -17.05
C GLN A 93 10.12 -8.84 -17.38
N GLY A 94 9.70 -9.82 -16.56
CA GLY A 94 9.96 -11.23 -16.84
C GLY A 94 9.35 -11.73 -18.15
N ILE A 95 8.11 -11.32 -18.45
CA ILE A 95 7.44 -11.62 -19.72
C ILE A 95 8.19 -10.97 -20.89
N LEU A 96 8.55 -9.70 -20.76
CA LEU A 96 9.29 -8.97 -21.79
C LEU A 96 10.66 -9.61 -22.05
N ALA A 97 11.42 -9.95 -21.01
CA ALA A 97 12.72 -10.60 -21.14
C ALA A 97 12.61 -11.95 -21.87
N ARG A 98 11.59 -12.74 -21.56
CA ARG A 98 11.32 -14.01 -22.29
C ARG A 98 10.97 -13.75 -23.75
N ALA A 99 10.14 -12.75 -24.04
CA ALA A 99 9.79 -12.39 -25.39
C ALA A 99 10.99 -11.88 -26.20
N GLN A 100 11.93 -11.17 -25.56
CA GLN A 100 13.17 -10.71 -26.18
C GLN A 100 14.16 -11.86 -26.45
N SER A 101 14.19 -12.88 -25.58
CA SER A 101 15.05 -14.04 -25.74
C SER A 101 14.53 -15.03 -26.78
N ASP A 102 13.22 -15.20 -26.88
CA ASP A 102 12.58 -16.10 -27.84
C ASP A 102 11.29 -15.50 -28.44
N PRO A 103 11.42 -14.50 -29.33
CA PRO A 103 10.26 -13.88 -29.97
C PRO A 103 9.54 -14.83 -30.91
N ARG A 104 10.22 -15.87 -31.44
CA ARG A 104 9.63 -16.88 -32.30
C ARG A 104 8.59 -17.72 -31.57
N ALA A 105 8.89 -18.19 -30.35
CA ALA A 105 7.92 -18.89 -29.52
C ALA A 105 6.68 -18.04 -29.21
N VAL A 106 6.88 -16.74 -28.95
CA VAL A 106 5.76 -15.79 -28.76
C VAL A 106 4.94 -15.65 -30.04
N GLY A 107 5.58 -15.52 -31.20
CA GLY A 107 4.92 -15.45 -32.50
C GLY A 107 4.04 -16.67 -32.77
N ARG A 108 4.53 -17.88 -32.44
CA ARG A 108 3.74 -19.10 -32.56
C ARG A 108 2.47 -19.08 -31.72
N LEU A 109 2.57 -18.66 -30.46
CA LEU A 109 1.40 -18.56 -29.59
C LEU A 109 0.38 -17.55 -30.13
N LEU A 110 0.83 -16.37 -30.57
CA LEU A 110 -0.06 -15.33 -31.09
C LEU A 110 -0.73 -15.71 -32.42
N VAL A 111 -0.08 -16.50 -33.27
CA VAL A 111 -0.69 -17.05 -34.48
C VAL A 111 -1.88 -17.93 -34.13
N PHE A 112 -1.79 -18.77 -33.09
CA PHE A 112 -2.92 -19.56 -32.62
C PHE A 112 -4.01 -18.72 -31.94
N ASP A 113 -3.63 -17.72 -31.17
CA ASP A 113 -4.59 -16.80 -30.53
C ASP A 113 -5.42 -16.04 -31.58
N ASP A 114 -4.84 -15.71 -32.73
CA ASP A 114 -5.51 -15.11 -33.88
C ASP A 114 -6.36 -16.12 -34.70
N GLY A 115 -6.39 -17.39 -34.28
CA GLY A 115 -7.19 -18.44 -34.89
C GLY A 115 -6.58 -19.10 -36.13
N TRP A 116 -5.31 -18.86 -36.41
CA TRP A 116 -4.62 -19.50 -37.54
C TRP A 116 -4.04 -20.86 -37.18
N ALA A 117 -4.05 -21.78 -38.16
CA ALA A 117 -3.49 -23.13 -38.00
C ALA A 117 -1.97 -23.15 -37.99
N GLU A 118 -1.37 -24.25 -37.49
CA GLU A 118 0.10 -24.45 -37.39
C GLU A 118 0.84 -24.18 -38.70
N GLY A 119 0.30 -24.58 -39.86
CA GLY A 119 0.92 -24.31 -41.16
C GLY A 119 1.13 -22.83 -41.45
N GLN A 120 0.29 -21.95 -40.89
CA GLN A 120 0.42 -20.51 -41.04
C GLN A 120 1.63 -19.98 -40.27
N PHE A 121 1.93 -20.58 -39.11
CA PHE A 121 3.16 -20.25 -38.38
C PHE A 121 4.42 -20.62 -39.17
N GLY A 122 4.44 -21.74 -39.84
CA GLY A 122 5.58 -22.12 -40.69
C GLY A 122 5.88 -21.08 -41.80
N CYS A 123 4.82 -20.53 -42.43
CA CYS A 123 4.96 -19.45 -43.40
C CYS A 123 5.46 -18.15 -42.75
N LEU A 124 4.91 -17.78 -41.58
CA LEU A 124 5.31 -16.61 -40.79
C LEU A 124 6.79 -16.73 -40.39
N ASP A 125 7.18 -17.90 -39.92
CA ASP A 125 8.57 -18.19 -39.54
C ASP A 125 9.54 -17.96 -40.66
N SER A 126 9.20 -18.48 -41.86
CA SER A 126 9.99 -18.25 -43.08
C SER A 126 10.10 -16.78 -43.45
N LEU A 127 8.96 -16.07 -43.39
CA LEU A 127 8.86 -14.65 -43.72
C LEU A 127 9.74 -13.81 -42.78
N TRP A 128 9.52 -13.92 -41.46
CA TRP A 128 10.23 -13.07 -40.49
C TRP A 128 11.67 -13.52 -40.22
N THR A 129 12.02 -14.76 -40.56
CA THR A 129 13.43 -15.17 -40.66
C THR A 129 14.15 -14.43 -41.79
N LYS A 130 13.50 -14.27 -42.96
CA LYS A 130 14.02 -13.49 -44.08
C LYS A 130 14.14 -11.99 -43.74
N GLU A 131 13.16 -11.42 -43.07
CA GLU A 131 13.11 -10.00 -42.77
C GLU A 131 14.14 -9.56 -41.71
N SER A 132 14.20 -10.25 -40.58
CA SER A 132 15.02 -9.83 -39.44
C SER A 132 15.75 -10.95 -38.71
N GLY A 133 15.48 -12.22 -39.07
CA GLY A 133 15.87 -13.37 -38.25
C GLY A 133 15.17 -13.33 -36.88
N TRP A 134 13.94 -12.84 -36.82
CA TRP A 134 13.17 -12.63 -35.56
C TRP A 134 13.80 -11.65 -34.56
N ARG A 135 14.77 -10.84 -35.01
CA ARG A 135 15.43 -9.87 -34.12
C ARG A 135 14.55 -8.65 -33.93
N TRP A 136 14.08 -8.47 -32.72
CA TRP A 136 13.22 -7.32 -32.35
C TRP A 136 13.94 -5.96 -32.44
N ASN A 137 15.27 -5.94 -32.36
CA ASN A 137 16.11 -4.75 -32.47
C ASN A 137 16.79 -4.63 -33.85
N ALA A 138 16.36 -5.41 -34.85
CA ALA A 138 16.86 -5.27 -36.20
C ALA A 138 16.48 -3.89 -36.77
N ALA A 139 17.50 -3.20 -37.30
CA ALA A 139 17.31 -1.90 -37.93
C ALA A 139 18.03 -1.92 -39.31
N ASN A 140 17.31 -1.54 -40.36
CA ASN A 140 17.89 -1.33 -41.67
C ASN A 140 18.30 0.14 -41.79
N SER A 141 19.63 0.39 -41.81
CA SER A 141 20.18 1.76 -41.83
C SER A 141 19.90 2.52 -43.13
N SER A 142 19.63 1.82 -44.23
CA SER A 142 19.35 2.47 -45.54
C SER A 142 17.86 2.84 -45.70
N SER A 143 16.95 1.98 -45.26
CA SER A 143 15.51 2.21 -45.39
C SER A 143 14.84 2.79 -44.14
N GLY A 144 15.40 2.51 -42.96
CA GLY A 144 14.77 2.82 -41.66
C GLY A 144 13.73 1.77 -41.24
N ALA A 145 13.63 0.63 -41.92
CA ALA A 145 12.77 -0.47 -41.48
C ALA A 145 13.26 -1.02 -40.14
N TYR A 146 12.32 -1.42 -39.28
CA TYR A 146 12.65 -1.77 -37.90
C TYR A 146 11.88 -2.99 -37.39
N GLY A 147 12.55 -3.75 -36.49
CA GLY A 147 12.01 -4.83 -35.70
C GLY A 147 11.77 -6.11 -36.46
N ILE A 148 11.04 -7.03 -35.84
CA ILE A 148 10.80 -8.41 -36.35
C ILE A 148 10.17 -8.38 -37.75
N ALA A 149 9.15 -7.55 -37.94
CA ALA A 149 8.38 -7.45 -39.19
C ALA A 149 8.94 -6.41 -40.17
N GLN A 150 10.06 -5.77 -39.85
CA GLN A 150 10.67 -4.70 -40.67
C GLN A 150 9.69 -3.59 -41.09
N SER A 151 8.92 -3.11 -40.10
CA SER A 151 7.96 -2.01 -40.31
C SER A 151 8.66 -0.74 -40.81
N LEU A 152 8.09 -0.11 -41.85
CA LEU A 152 8.61 1.13 -42.46
C LEU A 152 7.52 2.22 -42.51
N PRO A 153 7.63 3.33 -41.78
CA PRO A 153 8.57 3.52 -40.66
C PRO A 153 8.23 2.62 -39.47
N GLY A 154 9.23 2.34 -38.64
CA GLY A 154 9.05 1.53 -37.44
C GLY A 154 8.00 2.07 -36.47
N SER A 155 7.81 3.40 -36.43
CA SER A 155 6.81 4.10 -35.62
C SER A 155 5.36 3.71 -35.90
N LYS A 156 5.04 3.08 -37.03
CA LYS A 156 3.71 2.52 -37.31
C LYS A 156 3.27 1.53 -36.24
N MET A 157 4.23 0.81 -35.63
CA MET A 157 3.97 -0.13 -34.55
C MET A 157 3.46 0.53 -33.27
N ALA A 158 3.60 1.85 -33.11
CA ALA A 158 3.03 2.60 -32.01
C ALA A 158 1.49 2.58 -32.00
N SER A 159 0.84 2.21 -33.09
CA SER A 159 -0.61 1.96 -33.14
C SER A 159 -1.06 0.80 -32.24
N VAL A 160 -0.16 -0.12 -31.89
CA VAL A 160 -0.42 -1.21 -30.94
C VAL A 160 -0.04 -0.79 -29.52
N ALA A 161 1.20 -0.30 -29.30
CA ALA A 161 1.63 0.24 -28.01
C ALA A 161 2.88 1.11 -28.15
N GLY A 162 3.09 2.04 -27.21
CA GLY A 162 4.21 2.98 -27.22
C GLY A 162 5.58 2.34 -26.97
N ASP A 163 5.64 1.10 -26.50
CA ASP A 163 6.88 0.34 -26.21
C ASP A 163 7.40 -0.47 -27.41
N TRP A 164 6.88 -0.23 -28.61
CA TRP A 164 7.17 -0.97 -29.83
C TRP A 164 8.66 -1.13 -30.15
N SER A 165 9.49 -0.18 -29.79
CA SER A 165 10.92 -0.22 -30.10
C SER A 165 11.70 -1.27 -29.32
N THR A 166 11.18 -1.73 -28.18
CA THR A 166 11.84 -2.67 -27.27
C THR A 166 11.00 -3.89 -26.93
N ASN A 167 9.72 -3.91 -27.31
CA ASN A 167 8.80 -4.99 -26.97
C ASN A 167 8.47 -5.86 -28.19
N PRO A 168 9.01 -7.09 -28.27
CA PRO A 168 8.73 -8.03 -29.36
C PRO A 168 7.24 -8.37 -29.49
N ILE A 169 6.50 -8.45 -28.37
CA ILE A 169 5.06 -8.76 -28.37
C ILE A 169 4.29 -7.70 -29.15
N THR A 170 4.61 -6.41 -28.92
CA THR A 170 4.02 -5.29 -29.65
C THR A 170 4.31 -5.35 -31.13
N GLN A 171 5.56 -5.68 -31.51
CA GLN A 171 5.98 -5.81 -32.90
C GLN A 171 5.29 -6.98 -33.61
N ILE A 172 5.20 -8.15 -32.95
CA ILE A 172 4.54 -9.33 -33.49
C ILE A 172 3.05 -9.05 -33.71
N LYS A 173 2.36 -8.50 -32.71
CA LYS A 173 0.93 -8.14 -32.84
C LYS A 173 0.68 -7.18 -33.99
N TRP A 174 1.51 -6.16 -34.13
CA TRP A 174 1.42 -5.23 -35.26
C TRP A 174 1.62 -5.95 -36.58
N GLY A 175 2.66 -6.80 -36.71
CA GLY A 175 2.96 -7.54 -37.91
C GLY A 175 1.86 -8.51 -38.32
N LEU A 176 1.26 -9.23 -37.34
CA LEU A 176 0.13 -10.13 -37.60
C LEU A 176 -1.10 -9.34 -38.08
N ALA A 177 -1.42 -8.20 -37.45
CA ALA A 177 -2.50 -7.34 -37.89
C ALA A 177 -2.27 -6.78 -39.30
N TYR A 178 -1.03 -6.37 -39.61
CA TYR A 178 -0.65 -5.93 -40.97
C TYR A 178 -0.83 -7.06 -42.00
N ILE A 179 -0.35 -8.29 -41.70
CA ILE A 179 -0.49 -9.45 -42.57
C ILE A 179 -1.98 -9.78 -42.79
N SER A 180 -2.76 -9.82 -41.72
CA SER A 180 -4.21 -10.08 -41.79
C SER A 180 -4.92 -9.08 -42.69
N GLY A 181 -4.66 -7.77 -42.49
CA GLY A 181 -5.32 -6.71 -43.25
C GLY A 181 -4.90 -6.62 -44.72
N ARG A 182 -3.66 -6.97 -45.04
CA ARG A 182 -3.13 -6.78 -46.41
C ARG A 182 -3.12 -8.07 -47.23
N TYR A 183 -2.84 -9.20 -46.61
CA TYR A 183 -2.62 -10.50 -47.31
C TYR A 183 -3.63 -11.55 -46.87
N GLY A 184 -4.40 -11.33 -45.84
CA GLY A 184 -5.36 -12.27 -45.26
C GLY A 184 -4.68 -13.33 -44.38
N THR A 185 -3.56 -13.92 -44.81
CA THR A 185 -2.89 -14.97 -44.06
C THR A 185 -1.34 -14.85 -44.14
N PRO A 186 -0.62 -15.39 -43.16
CA PRO A 186 0.84 -15.51 -43.22
C PRO A 186 1.38 -16.23 -44.45
N CYS A 187 0.74 -17.29 -44.90
CA CYS A 187 1.21 -18.00 -46.11
C CYS A 187 1.00 -17.17 -47.38
N SER A 188 -0.07 -16.36 -47.46
CA SER A 188 -0.23 -15.42 -48.58
C SER A 188 0.85 -14.34 -48.58
N ALA A 189 1.18 -13.79 -47.41
CA ALA A 189 2.26 -12.82 -47.25
C ALA A 189 3.62 -13.41 -47.63
N TRP A 190 3.90 -14.64 -47.20
CA TRP A 190 5.12 -15.36 -47.58
C TRP A 190 5.21 -15.61 -49.10
N GLY A 191 4.13 -16.08 -49.72
CA GLY A 191 4.07 -16.28 -51.17
C GLY A 191 4.32 -14.97 -51.94
N HIS A 192 3.77 -13.86 -51.47
CA HIS A 192 4.04 -12.53 -52.02
C HIS A 192 5.52 -12.15 -51.87
N SER A 193 6.10 -12.34 -50.68
CA SER A 193 7.53 -12.04 -50.44
C SER A 193 8.47 -12.90 -51.28
N GLN A 194 8.10 -14.15 -51.59
CA GLN A 194 8.88 -15.00 -52.49
C GLN A 194 8.81 -14.48 -53.94
N ALA A 195 7.65 -14.02 -54.39
CA ALA A 195 7.46 -13.58 -55.76
C ALA A 195 8.06 -12.19 -56.03
N PHE A 196 7.95 -11.26 -55.07
CA PHE A 196 8.27 -9.84 -55.27
C PHE A 196 9.43 -9.33 -54.42
N ASN A 197 9.97 -10.14 -53.54
CA ASN A 197 11.07 -9.84 -52.62
C ASN A 197 10.73 -8.76 -51.53
N TRP A 198 9.46 -8.49 -51.31
CA TRP A 198 8.92 -7.63 -50.24
C TRP A 198 7.52 -8.09 -49.81
N TYR A 199 7.00 -7.57 -48.68
CA TYR A 199 5.63 -7.80 -48.25
C TYR A 199 5.09 -6.60 -47.49
#